data_dced820c975846233475c5e8ed07436d
#
_entry.id   dced820c975846233475c5e8ed07436d
#
_cell.length_a   1.000
_cell.length_b   1.000
_cell.length_c   1.000
_cell.angle_alpha   90.00
_cell.angle_beta   90.00
_cell.angle_gamma   90.00
#
_symmetry.space_group_name_H-M   'P 1'
#
loop_
_entity.id
_entity.type
_entity.pdbx_description
1 polymer ?
#
loop_
_entity_poly.entity_id
_entity_poly.type
_entity_poly.pdbx_seq_one_letter_code
_entity_poly.pdbx_strand_id
1 'polypeptide(L)'
;MKKVNYIGLLLVTLLFASCDLDKYPYSEVAADEYVKNASSVNNLVLGCYNSLHDVMYYEWAMTELRSDNGRMYATGSSASTTKLVEQLDQGTIVAEHQWVEEYWNSCYATIARVNNAISYLDVVEDETTRNQYE
;
A
#
# COMPACT_ATOMS: atom_id res chain seq x y z
N MET A 1 -55.42 23.89 -7.10
CA MET A 1 -54.14 23.77 -7.85
C MET A 1 -52.92 24.25 -7.09
N LYS A 2 -53.01 25.13 -6.07
CA LYS A 2 -51.82 25.61 -5.30
C LYS A 2 -51.21 24.59 -4.34
N LYS A 3 -51.99 23.61 -3.82
CA LYS A 3 -51.51 22.61 -2.85
C LYS A 3 -50.51 21.57 -3.45
N VAL A 4 -50.62 21.32 -4.75
CA VAL A 4 -49.71 20.36 -5.43
C VAL A 4 -48.26 20.90 -5.53
N ASN A 5 -48.10 22.20 -5.67
CA ASN A 5 -46.78 22.84 -5.79
C ASN A 5 -45.98 22.78 -4.48
N TYR A 6 -46.63 22.79 -3.31
CA TYR A 6 -45.95 22.67 -2.01
C TYR A 6 -45.45 21.24 -1.74
N ILE A 7 -46.17 20.24 -2.22
CA ILE A 7 -45.74 18.83 -2.11
C ILE A 7 -44.53 18.59 -3.00
N GLY A 8 -44.50 19.15 -4.22
CA GLY A 8 -43.32 19.07 -5.10
C GLY A 8 -42.09 19.77 -4.51
N LEU A 9 -42.31 20.94 -3.89
CA LEU A 9 -41.23 21.67 -3.23
C LEU A 9 -40.67 20.90 -2.01
N LEU A 10 -41.53 20.30 -1.22
CA LEU A 10 -41.16 19.48 -0.06
C LEU A 10 -40.39 18.22 -0.48
N LEU A 11 -40.78 17.58 -1.59
CA LEU A 11 -40.08 16.40 -2.14
C LEU A 11 -38.66 16.76 -2.67
N VAL A 12 -38.52 17.91 -3.28
CA VAL A 12 -37.20 18.42 -3.78
C VAL A 12 -36.29 18.75 -2.59
N THR A 13 -36.80 19.34 -1.51
CA THR A 13 -35.98 19.64 -0.30
C THR A 13 -35.51 18.37 0.43
N LEU A 14 -36.28 17.29 0.40
CA LEU A 14 -35.88 15.99 0.96
C LEU A 14 -34.75 15.31 0.18
N LEU A 15 -34.58 15.60 -1.12
CA LEU A 15 -33.48 15.05 -1.94
C LEU A 15 -32.15 15.71 -1.64
N PHE A 16 -32.12 16.88 -0.99
CA PHE A 16 -30.90 17.56 -0.58
C PHE A 16 -30.46 17.22 0.87
N ALA A 17 -31.22 16.40 1.59
CA ALA A 17 -30.76 15.80 2.83
C ALA A 17 -29.79 14.65 2.54
N SER A 18 -28.68 14.97 1.86
CA SER A 18 -27.56 14.05 1.67
C SER A 18 -26.99 13.71 3.03
N CYS A 19 -27.12 12.45 3.43
CA CYS A 19 -26.43 11.94 4.60
C CYS A 19 -24.94 12.13 4.40
N ASP A 20 -24.27 12.65 5.41
CA ASP A 20 -22.83 12.61 5.52
C ASP A 20 -22.38 11.13 5.49
N LEU A 21 -21.77 10.76 4.37
CA LEU A 21 -21.34 9.39 4.09
C LEU A 21 -19.90 9.13 4.58
N ASP A 22 -19.26 10.11 5.20
CA ASP A 22 -17.94 9.97 5.78
C ASP A 22 -18.01 9.13 7.08
N LYS A 23 -18.27 7.83 6.89
CA LYS A 23 -18.13 6.84 7.94
C LYS A 23 -16.69 6.33 7.98
N TYR A 24 -15.95 6.82 8.96
CA TYR A 24 -14.68 6.21 9.31
C TYR A 24 -14.93 4.81 9.91
N PRO A 25 -14.20 3.76 9.45
CA PRO A 25 -14.29 2.43 10.04
C PRO A 25 -13.93 2.51 11.52
N TYR A 26 -14.71 1.89 12.40
CA TYR A 26 -14.44 1.85 13.85
C TYR A 26 -13.10 1.18 14.21
N SER A 27 -12.51 0.43 13.27
CA SER A 27 -11.26 -0.31 13.44
C SER A 27 -10.02 0.41 12.91
N GLU A 28 -10.20 1.55 12.22
CA GLU A 28 -9.09 2.29 11.61
C GLU A 28 -9.20 3.77 11.98
N VAL A 29 -8.09 4.34 12.43
CA VAL A 29 -8.00 5.79 12.67
C VAL A 29 -7.72 6.46 11.32
N ALA A 30 -8.51 7.49 10.99
CA ALA A 30 -8.23 8.29 9.80
C ALA A 30 -6.81 8.89 9.90
N ALA A 31 -6.08 8.86 8.80
CA ALA A 31 -4.69 9.33 8.79
C ALA A 31 -4.59 10.79 9.29
N ASP A 32 -5.50 11.65 8.89
CA ASP A 32 -5.56 13.06 9.31
C ASP A 32 -5.86 13.23 10.80
N GLU A 33 -6.47 12.25 11.44
CA GLU A 33 -6.72 12.24 12.88
C GLU A 33 -5.52 11.69 13.65
N TYR A 34 -4.78 10.76 13.06
CA TYR A 34 -3.61 10.12 13.66
C TYR A 34 -2.35 10.98 13.54
N VAL A 35 -2.10 11.60 12.37
CA VAL A 35 -0.84 12.28 12.06
C VAL A 35 -0.93 13.76 12.46
N LYS A 36 -0.66 14.06 13.73
CA LYS A 36 -0.75 15.42 14.30
C LYS A 36 0.57 15.95 14.88
N ASN A 37 1.63 15.18 14.86
CA ASN A 37 2.92 15.55 15.46
C ASN A 37 4.07 14.78 14.83
N ALA A 38 5.30 15.24 15.09
CA ALA A 38 6.52 14.62 14.56
C ALA A 38 6.65 13.12 14.90
N SER A 39 6.17 12.69 16.07
CA SER A 39 6.21 11.27 16.45
C SER A 39 5.31 10.40 15.56
N SER A 40 4.13 10.91 15.19
CA SER A 40 3.24 10.22 14.25
C SER A 40 3.86 10.12 12.85
N VAL A 41 4.51 11.19 12.38
CA VAL A 41 5.25 11.19 11.10
C VAL A 41 6.40 10.21 11.16
N ASN A 42 7.17 10.15 12.26
CA ASN A 42 8.22 9.16 12.43
C ASN A 42 7.70 7.72 12.31
N ASN A 43 6.52 7.44 12.85
CA ASN A 43 5.90 6.11 12.71
C ASN A 43 5.53 5.79 11.24
N LEU A 44 5.10 6.79 10.46
CA LEU A 44 4.88 6.61 9.02
C LEU A 44 6.19 6.29 8.30
N VAL A 45 7.27 7.01 8.60
CA VAL A 45 8.60 6.77 8.03
C VAL A 45 9.09 5.36 8.38
N LEU A 46 8.97 4.94 9.64
CA LEU A 46 9.29 3.55 10.04
C LEU A 46 8.42 2.53 9.30
N GLY A 47 7.15 2.84 9.05
CA GLY A 47 6.26 2.03 8.24
C GLY A 47 6.73 1.90 6.78
N CYS A 48 7.34 2.94 6.20
CA CYS A 48 7.96 2.88 4.88
C CYS A 48 9.15 1.92 4.87
N TYR A 49 10.06 2.03 5.85
CA TYR A 49 11.17 1.09 5.96
C TYR A 49 10.71 -0.35 6.16
N ASN A 50 9.67 -0.57 6.98
CA ASN A 50 9.11 -1.91 7.16
C ASN A 50 8.54 -2.48 5.85
N SER A 51 7.97 -1.65 4.98
CA SER A 51 7.44 -2.12 3.69
C SER A 51 8.52 -2.56 2.70
N LEU A 52 9.77 -2.10 2.85
CA LEU A 52 10.89 -2.56 2.05
C LEU A 52 11.25 -4.03 2.30
N HIS A 53 10.80 -4.60 3.42
CA HIS A 53 11.08 -6.01 3.73
C HIS A 53 10.55 -6.96 2.64
N ASP A 54 9.32 -6.74 2.17
CA ASP A 54 8.72 -7.56 1.12
C ASP A 54 9.41 -7.31 -0.23
N VAL A 55 9.76 -6.05 -0.54
CA VAL A 55 10.54 -5.71 -1.74
C VAL A 55 11.87 -6.45 -1.76
N MET A 56 12.63 -6.39 -0.67
CA MET A 56 13.93 -7.03 -0.55
C MET A 56 13.84 -8.56 -0.59
N TYR A 57 12.77 -9.15 -0.05
CA TYR A 57 12.56 -10.60 -0.09
C TYR A 57 12.42 -11.10 -1.53
N TYR A 58 11.55 -10.48 -2.33
CA TYR A 58 11.36 -10.88 -3.72
C TYR A 58 12.55 -10.50 -4.60
N GLU A 59 13.18 -9.34 -4.38
CA GLU A 59 14.38 -8.94 -5.09
C GLU A 59 15.52 -9.94 -4.86
N TRP A 60 15.79 -10.28 -3.60
CA TRP A 60 16.79 -11.29 -3.27
C TRP A 60 16.51 -12.62 -3.98
N ALA A 61 15.27 -13.12 -3.89
CA ALA A 61 14.92 -14.39 -4.51
C ALA A 61 15.11 -14.36 -6.04
N MET A 62 14.71 -13.26 -6.69
CA MET A 62 14.83 -13.12 -8.14
C MET A 62 16.26 -12.89 -8.61
N THR A 63 17.10 -12.24 -7.84
CA THR A 63 18.50 -11.97 -8.20
C THR A 63 19.40 -13.18 -7.92
N GLU A 64 19.32 -13.77 -6.72
CA GLU A 64 20.18 -14.89 -6.35
C GLU A 64 19.85 -16.18 -7.10
N LEU A 65 18.56 -16.49 -7.29
CA LEU A 65 18.15 -17.69 -8.00
C LEU A 65 18.38 -17.63 -9.52
N ARG A 66 18.45 -16.43 -10.09
CA ARG A 66 18.76 -16.23 -11.53
C ARG A 66 20.24 -16.06 -11.80
N SER A 67 21.02 -15.89 -10.76
CA SER A 67 22.47 -15.83 -10.85
C SER A 67 23.09 -17.22 -10.64
N ASP A 68 24.37 -17.34 -10.93
CA ASP A 68 25.13 -18.56 -10.64
C ASP A 68 25.45 -18.74 -9.14
N ASN A 69 25.05 -17.78 -8.29
CA ASN A 69 25.34 -17.79 -6.85
C ASN A 69 24.45 -18.70 -6.03
N GLY A 70 23.20 -18.92 -6.51
CA GLY A 70 22.23 -19.76 -5.84
C GLY A 70 21.62 -20.77 -6.80
N ARG A 71 21.27 -21.95 -6.29
CA ARG A 71 20.56 -22.96 -7.05
C ARG A 71 19.50 -23.65 -6.20
N MET A 72 18.33 -23.81 -6.77
CA MET A 72 17.29 -24.61 -6.14
C MET A 72 17.48 -26.08 -6.53
N TYR A 73 17.70 -26.94 -5.53
CA TYR A 73 17.69 -28.37 -5.78
C TYR A 73 16.24 -28.86 -5.79
N ALA A 74 15.75 -29.25 -6.95
CA ALA A 74 14.42 -29.78 -7.10
C ALA A 74 14.27 -31.08 -6.30
N THR A 75 13.50 -31.03 -5.21
CA THR A 75 13.24 -32.19 -4.35
C THR A 75 12.12 -33.10 -4.88
N GLY A 76 11.63 -32.84 -6.10
CA GLY A 76 10.45 -33.51 -6.65
C GLY A 76 9.13 -33.12 -5.96
N SER A 77 9.14 -32.09 -5.14
CA SER A 77 7.94 -31.57 -4.50
C SER A 77 7.00 -30.94 -5.51
N SER A 78 5.72 -31.28 -5.43
CA SER A 78 4.66 -30.67 -6.25
C SER A 78 4.11 -29.37 -5.66
N ALA A 79 4.72 -28.83 -4.61
CA ALA A 79 4.28 -27.59 -3.98
C ALA A 79 4.38 -26.40 -4.97
N SER A 80 3.37 -25.56 -4.99
CA SER A 80 3.32 -24.40 -5.90
C SER A 80 4.54 -23.48 -5.74
N THR A 81 4.98 -23.26 -4.52
CA THR A 81 6.18 -22.44 -4.22
C THR A 81 7.45 -23.04 -4.85
N THR A 82 7.61 -24.36 -4.84
CA THR A 82 8.75 -25.03 -5.46
C THR A 82 8.81 -24.76 -6.96
N LYS A 83 7.66 -24.78 -7.64
CA LYS A 83 7.58 -24.46 -9.08
C LYS A 83 7.98 -23.03 -9.38
N LEU A 84 7.57 -22.07 -8.56
CA LEU A 84 7.94 -20.67 -8.74
C LEU A 84 9.46 -20.47 -8.61
N VAL A 85 10.07 -21.11 -7.61
CA VAL A 85 11.52 -21.07 -7.40
C VAL A 85 12.27 -21.75 -8.55
N GLU A 86 11.81 -22.93 -9.02
CA GLU A 86 12.41 -23.63 -10.18
C GLU A 86 12.35 -22.79 -11.45
N GLN A 87 11.25 -22.08 -11.70
CA GLN A 87 11.12 -21.20 -12.86
C GLN A 87 12.13 -20.04 -12.83
N LEU A 88 12.43 -19.51 -11.65
CA LEU A 88 13.46 -18.49 -11.47
C LEU A 88 14.86 -19.07 -11.74
N ASP A 89 15.19 -20.20 -11.12
CA ASP A 89 16.49 -20.87 -11.25
C ASP A 89 16.78 -21.34 -12.68
N GLN A 90 15.77 -21.88 -13.36
CA GLN A 90 15.90 -22.38 -14.72
C GLN A 90 15.71 -21.31 -15.82
N GLY A 91 15.36 -20.09 -15.46
CA GLY A 91 15.09 -19.01 -16.41
C GLY A 91 13.83 -19.25 -17.28
N THR A 92 12.90 -20.08 -16.82
CA THR A 92 11.66 -20.43 -17.52
C THR A 92 10.44 -19.65 -17.01
N ILE A 93 10.67 -18.38 -16.61
CA ILE A 93 9.67 -17.49 -16.04
C ILE A 93 8.58 -17.21 -17.09
N VAL A 94 7.32 -17.34 -16.66
CA VAL A 94 6.14 -16.99 -17.46
C VAL A 94 5.60 -15.60 -17.06
N ALA A 95 4.77 -15.00 -17.91
CA ALA A 95 4.21 -13.67 -17.66
C ALA A 95 3.36 -13.61 -16.38
N GLU A 96 2.71 -14.72 -16.03
CA GLU A 96 1.85 -14.86 -14.85
C GLU A 96 2.61 -15.33 -13.60
N HIS A 97 3.94 -15.16 -13.57
CA HIS A 97 4.75 -15.62 -12.44
C HIS A 97 4.42 -14.81 -11.18
N GLN A 98 3.86 -15.48 -10.16
CA GLN A 98 3.32 -14.84 -8.96
C GLN A 98 4.35 -13.97 -8.23
N TRP A 99 5.61 -14.39 -8.11
CA TRP A 99 6.61 -13.60 -7.39
C TRP A 99 7.03 -12.33 -8.13
N VAL A 100 6.92 -12.29 -9.46
CA VAL A 100 7.12 -11.08 -10.24
C VAL A 100 5.99 -10.09 -9.98
N GLU A 101 4.75 -10.56 -9.92
CA GLU A 101 3.58 -9.76 -9.57
C GLU A 101 3.68 -9.21 -8.12
N GLU A 102 4.03 -10.07 -7.17
CA GLU A 102 4.19 -9.70 -5.75
C GLU A 102 5.33 -8.67 -5.56
N TYR A 103 6.45 -8.83 -6.27
CA TYR A 103 7.53 -7.85 -6.26
C TYR A 103 7.07 -6.49 -6.77
N TRP A 104 6.37 -6.47 -7.92
CA TRP A 104 5.80 -5.26 -8.49
C TRP A 104 4.84 -4.58 -7.51
N ASN A 105 3.91 -5.33 -6.96
CA ASN A 105 2.93 -4.84 -6.00
C ASN A 105 3.59 -4.29 -4.73
N SER A 106 4.61 -4.95 -4.21
CA SER A 106 5.39 -4.52 -3.04
C SER A 106 6.11 -3.20 -3.30
N CYS A 107 6.72 -3.03 -4.48
CA CYS A 107 7.37 -1.78 -4.87
C CYS A 107 6.37 -0.61 -4.89
N TYR A 108 5.23 -0.79 -5.57
CA TYR A 108 4.22 0.28 -5.66
C TYR A 108 3.51 0.55 -4.35
N ALA A 109 3.28 -0.47 -3.52
CA ALA A 109 2.75 -0.29 -2.17
C ALA A 109 3.73 0.52 -1.29
N THR A 110 5.03 0.27 -1.42
CA THR A 110 6.06 1.05 -0.72
C THR A 110 6.10 2.49 -1.20
N ILE A 111 6.07 2.73 -2.52
CA ILE A 111 6.01 4.09 -3.11
C ILE A 111 4.77 4.83 -2.60
N ALA A 112 3.61 4.18 -2.55
CA ALA A 112 2.39 4.79 -2.04
C ALA A 112 2.52 5.19 -0.56
N ARG A 113 3.15 4.36 0.28
CA ARG A 113 3.42 4.66 1.69
C ARG A 113 4.38 5.83 1.85
N VAL A 114 5.44 5.87 1.04
CA VAL A 114 6.41 6.98 1.05
C VAL A 114 5.74 8.28 0.64
N ASN A 115 4.96 8.29 -0.44
CA ASN A 115 4.21 9.47 -0.87
C ASN A 115 3.22 9.95 0.21
N ASN A 116 2.58 9.01 0.90
CA ASN A 116 1.72 9.34 2.03
C ASN A 116 2.52 9.96 3.20
N ALA A 117 3.69 9.41 3.55
CA ALA A 117 4.53 9.98 4.60
C ALA A 117 5.02 11.40 4.25
N ILE A 118 5.44 11.62 3.00
CA ILE A 118 5.87 12.93 2.48
C ILE A 118 4.74 13.96 2.59
N SER A 119 3.49 13.58 2.35
CA SER A 119 2.35 14.51 2.41
C SER A 119 2.08 15.06 3.82
N TYR A 120 2.66 14.46 4.86
CA TYR A 120 2.54 14.89 6.25
C TYR A 120 3.81 15.56 6.82
N LEU A 121 4.85 15.79 6.02
CA LEU A 121 6.10 16.39 6.51
C LEU A 121 5.91 17.79 7.09
N ASP A 122 4.93 18.55 6.60
CA ASP A 122 4.60 19.88 7.11
C ASP A 122 4.14 19.88 8.58
N VAL A 123 3.72 18.73 9.11
CA VAL A 123 3.38 18.56 10.54
C VAL A 123 4.62 18.60 11.44
N VAL A 124 5.82 18.38 10.87
CA VAL A 124 7.09 18.42 11.60
C VAL A 124 7.61 19.85 11.62
N GLU A 125 7.47 20.52 12.76
CA GLU A 125 7.88 21.92 12.92
C GLU A 125 9.40 22.11 12.89
N ASP A 126 10.17 21.15 13.46
CA ASP A 126 11.63 21.19 13.46
C ASP A 126 12.20 20.87 12.09
N GLU A 127 12.80 21.87 11.46
CA GLU A 127 13.37 21.79 10.11
C GLU A 127 14.48 20.73 10.01
N THR A 128 15.27 20.56 11.05
CA THR A 128 16.35 19.56 11.07
C THR A 128 15.80 18.15 11.03
N THR A 129 14.76 17.88 11.82
CA THR A 129 14.07 16.59 11.85
C THR A 129 13.31 16.34 10.54
N ARG A 130 12.66 17.35 9.97
CA ARG A 130 11.96 17.24 8.70
C ARG A 130 12.90 16.86 7.56
N ASN A 131 14.06 17.52 7.46
CA ASN A 131 15.10 17.24 6.45
C ASN A 131 15.74 15.85 6.59
N GLN A 132 15.59 15.19 7.75
CA GLN A 132 16.02 13.79 7.92
C GLN A 132 15.03 12.80 7.34
N TYR A 133 13.77 13.19 7.16
CA TYR A 133 12.71 12.34 6.62
C TYR A 133 12.53 12.51 5.10
N GLU A 134 13.04 13.58 4.51
CA GLU A 134 13.11 13.79 3.06
C GLU A 134 14.20 12.94 2.39
#